data_5ffd25d6e3e66e7139256bd462abf10a
#
_entry.id   5ffd25d6e3e66e7139256bd462abf10a
#
_cell.length_a   1.000
_cell.length_b   1.000
_cell.length_c   1.000
_cell.angle_alpha   90.00
_cell.angle_beta   90.00
_cell.angle_gamma   90.00
#
_symmetry.space_group_name_H-M   'P 1'
#
loop_
_entity.id
_entity.type
_entity.pdbx_description
1 polymer ?
#
loop_
_entity_poly.entity_id
_entity_poly.type
_entity_poly.pdbx_seq_one_letter_code
_entity_poly.pdbx_strand_id
1 'polypeptide(L)'
;AMATARITPQDSVFKALQGQTPVYEGEAGEVQHAYDAPFAGLGREGHSGPYRFPMSIPFHDTISGDATNQEQNFATINALEVPIHFMWGTEDPVFVTDWGRKWSSLIPHSTFDEIVGARHFLQDTHGPEIAQLLLNYMRS
;
A
#
# COMPACT_ATOMS: atom_id res chain seq x y z
N ALA A 1 10.23 -11.17 11.61
CA ALA A 1 10.98 -9.93 11.90
C ALA A 1 11.05 -9.16 10.59
N MET A 2 10.21 -8.15 10.42
CA MET A 2 10.37 -7.19 9.32
C MET A 2 11.73 -6.52 9.53
N ALA A 3 12.64 -6.71 8.58
CA ALA A 3 13.87 -5.96 8.55
C ALA A 3 13.48 -4.49 8.33
N THR A 4 13.62 -3.67 9.36
CA THR A 4 13.50 -2.23 9.24
C THR A 4 14.58 -1.76 8.27
N ALA A 5 14.23 -1.57 7.01
CA ALA A 5 15.10 -0.95 6.05
C ALA A 5 15.42 0.45 6.58
N ARG A 6 16.65 0.67 7.01
CA ARG A 6 17.14 1.99 7.34
C ARG A 6 17.30 2.75 6.04
N ILE A 7 16.29 3.53 5.67
CA ILE A 7 16.41 4.48 4.57
C ILE A 7 17.37 5.57 5.05
N THR A 8 18.57 5.58 4.50
CA THR A 8 19.53 6.66 4.76
C THR A 8 19.31 7.79 3.74
N PRO A 9 19.80 9.01 3.97
CA PRO A 9 19.65 10.12 3.03
C PRO A 9 20.26 9.86 1.64
N GLN A 10 21.06 8.82 1.51
CA GLN A 10 21.70 8.37 0.27
C GLN A 10 20.92 7.26 -0.40
N ASP A 11 19.90 6.70 0.28
CA ASP A 11 19.13 5.61 -0.24
C ASP A 11 17.94 6.14 -1.04
N SER A 12 17.71 5.54 -2.17
CA SER A 12 16.55 5.79 -3.01
C SER A 12 15.29 5.24 -2.32
N VAL A 13 14.22 6.03 -2.29
CA VAL A 13 12.89 5.56 -1.84
C VAL A 13 12.44 4.40 -2.70
N PHE A 14 12.67 4.49 -4.01
CA PHE A 14 12.39 3.40 -4.94
C PHE A 14 13.11 2.10 -4.57
N LYS A 15 14.40 2.17 -4.23
CA LYS A 15 15.15 0.97 -3.80
C LYS A 15 14.63 0.37 -2.51
N ALA A 16 14.16 1.20 -1.58
CA ALA A 16 13.52 0.70 -0.36
C ALA A 16 12.21 -0.06 -0.66
N LEU A 17 11.52 0.31 -1.73
CA LEU A 17 10.28 -0.30 -2.19
C LEU A 17 10.47 -1.45 -3.20
N GLN A 18 11.69 -1.68 -3.69
CA GLN A 18 11.96 -2.67 -4.75
C GLN A 18 11.47 -4.09 -4.45
N GLY A 19 11.50 -4.50 -3.18
CA GLY A 19 10.92 -5.78 -2.79
C GLY A 19 9.39 -5.84 -2.91
N GLN A 20 8.73 -4.72 -3.10
CA GLN A 20 7.28 -4.53 -3.09
C GLN A 20 6.72 -4.16 -4.47
N THR A 21 7.59 -3.70 -5.36
CA THR A 21 7.28 -3.38 -6.75
C THR A 21 7.88 -4.43 -7.68
N PRO A 22 7.32 -4.65 -8.87
CA PRO A 22 7.97 -5.47 -9.89
C PRO A 22 9.32 -4.89 -10.31
N VAL A 23 10.18 -5.74 -10.82
CA VAL A 23 11.39 -5.28 -11.49
C VAL A 23 10.97 -4.72 -12.85
N TYR A 24 11.12 -3.43 -13.04
CA TYR A 24 10.89 -2.79 -14.33
C TYR A 24 12.10 -3.06 -15.23
N GLU A 25 11.93 -3.88 -16.25
CA GLU A 25 12.93 -4.05 -17.30
C GLU A 25 12.84 -2.88 -18.29
N GLY A 26 13.94 -2.16 -18.46
CA GLY A 26 14.08 -1.09 -19.45
C GLY A 26 13.69 0.33 -19.03
N GLU A 27 12.66 0.53 -18.25
CA GLU A 27 12.16 1.84 -17.78
C GLU A 27 12.45 2.11 -16.29
N ALA A 28 13.20 1.24 -15.64
CA ALA A 28 13.51 1.32 -14.22
C ALA A 28 14.09 2.68 -13.81
N GLY A 29 14.88 3.31 -14.68
CA GLY A 29 15.49 4.60 -14.41
C GLY A 29 14.48 5.74 -14.31
N GLU A 30 13.45 5.77 -15.17
CA GLU A 30 12.41 6.80 -15.14
C GLU A 30 11.50 6.63 -13.93
N VAL A 31 11.06 5.40 -13.66
CA VAL A 31 10.23 5.06 -12.50
C VAL A 31 10.99 5.35 -11.20
N GLN A 32 12.27 4.95 -11.10
CA GLN A 32 13.11 5.28 -9.95
C GLN A 32 13.21 6.79 -9.77
N HIS A 33 13.44 7.53 -10.85
CA HIS A 33 13.53 8.99 -10.81
C HIS A 33 12.22 9.61 -10.33
N ALA A 34 11.07 9.14 -10.80
CA ALA A 34 9.76 9.64 -10.38
C ALA A 34 9.52 9.43 -8.88
N TYR A 35 9.88 8.27 -8.34
CA TYR A 35 9.78 7.99 -6.90
C TYR A 35 10.76 8.81 -6.06
N ASP A 36 11.97 9.05 -6.55
CA ASP A 36 13.01 9.72 -5.79
C ASP A 36 12.96 11.26 -5.92
N ALA A 37 12.40 11.79 -7.00
CA ALA A 37 12.36 13.23 -7.29
C ALA A 37 11.75 14.08 -6.16
N PRO A 38 10.64 13.67 -5.48
CA PRO A 38 10.08 14.45 -4.38
C PRO A 38 11.02 14.59 -3.18
N PHE A 39 12.04 13.74 -3.07
CA PHE A 39 12.99 13.70 -1.96
C PHE A 39 14.37 14.24 -2.33
N ALA A 40 14.58 14.55 -3.61
CA ALA A 40 15.87 14.99 -4.11
C ALA A 40 16.32 16.28 -3.42
N GLY A 41 17.52 16.29 -2.88
CA GLY A 41 18.11 17.45 -2.21
C GLY A 41 17.59 17.77 -0.81
N LEU A 42 16.57 17.05 -0.31
CA LEU A 42 15.97 17.33 1.00
C LEU A 42 16.72 16.69 2.18
N GLY A 43 17.73 15.87 1.91
CA GLY A 43 18.51 15.18 2.94
C GLY A 43 17.65 14.30 3.85
N ARG A 44 18.12 14.08 5.07
CA ARG A 44 17.46 13.18 6.03
C ARG A 44 16.06 13.65 6.44
N GLU A 45 15.85 14.95 6.51
CA GLU A 45 14.53 15.50 6.93
C GLU A 45 13.46 15.23 5.89
N GLY A 46 13.78 15.34 4.61
CA GLY A 46 12.86 15.01 3.52
C GLY A 46 12.41 13.56 3.51
N HIS A 47 13.24 12.65 3.99
CA HIS A 47 12.92 11.21 4.08
C HIS A 47 12.21 10.82 5.40
N SER A 48 11.92 11.76 6.27
CA SER A 48 11.32 11.47 7.59
C SER A 48 9.93 10.83 7.48
N GLY A 49 9.12 11.22 6.49
CA GLY A 49 7.80 10.64 6.25
C GLY A 49 7.86 9.15 5.89
N PRO A 50 8.53 8.77 4.80
CA PRO A 50 8.71 7.37 4.42
C PRO A 50 9.35 6.50 5.51
N TYR A 51 10.25 7.08 6.32
CA TYR A 51 10.87 6.37 7.44
C TYR A 51 9.91 6.14 8.60
N ARG A 52 9.12 7.17 8.98
CA ARG A 52 8.22 7.10 10.13
C ARG A 52 6.95 6.32 9.87
N PHE A 53 6.46 6.32 8.63
CA PHE A 53 5.20 5.68 8.29
C PHE A 53 5.14 4.22 8.72
N PRO A 54 6.07 3.32 8.35
CA PRO A 54 6.04 1.93 8.83
C PRO A 54 6.23 1.82 10.34
N MET A 55 6.93 2.77 10.96
CA MET A 55 7.17 2.78 12.41
C MET A 55 5.93 3.21 13.22
N SER A 56 4.98 3.86 12.58
CA SER A 56 3.74 4.28 13.23
C SER A 56 2.64 3.21 13.22
N ILE A 57 2.86 2.07 12.57
CA ILE A 57 1.90 0.96 12.56
C ILE A 57 1.94 0.26 13.93
N PRO A 58 0.83 0.21 14.68
CA PRO A 58 0.80 -0.33 16.04
C PRO A 58 0.69 -1.86 16.03
N PHE A 59 1.81 -2.56 15.81
CA PHE A 59 1.82 -4.01 15.74
C PHE A 59 1.67 -4.70 17.11
N HIS A 60 2.17 -4.09 18.18
CA HIS A 60 2.33 -4.79 19.48
C HIS A 60 1.98 -3.96 20.71
N ASP A 61 1.74 -2.67 20.56
CA ASP A 61 1.38 -1.83 21.69
C ASP A 61 0.35 -0.76 21.30
N THR A 62 -0.32 -0.24 22.29
CA THR A 62 -1.34 0.80 22.14
C THR A 62 -0.76 2.22 22.16
N ILE A 63 0.55 2.36 22.27
CA ILE A 63 1.24 3.65 22.44
C ILE A 63 1.72 4.18 21.10
N SER A 64 2.15 3.27 20.19
CA SER A 64 2.62 3.64 18.86
C SER A 64 1.46 3.71 17.87
N GLY A 65 1.49 4.72 17.02
CA GLY A 65 0.44 4.96 16.04
C GLY A 65 -0.89 5.37 16.65
N ASP A 66 -1.96 5.18 15.91
CA ASP A 66 -3.33 5.54 16.32
C ASP A 66 -4.16 4.30 16.71
N ALA A 67 -3.57 3.39 17.50
CA ALA A 67 -4.19 2.14 17.89
C ALA A 67 -5.53 2.34 18.61
N THR A 68 -5.63 3.38 19.44
CA THR A 68 -6.84 3.67 20.21
C THR A 68 -8.04 4.00 19.32
N ASN A 69 -7.81 4.63 18.17
CA ASN A 69 -8.88 5.01 17.25
C ASN A 69 -9.15 3.94 16.18
N GLN A 70 -8.32 2.91 16.07
CA GLN A 70 -8.49 1.89 15.02
C GLN A 70 -9.79 1.12 15.12
N GLU A 71 -10.20 0.74 16.32
CA GLU A 71 -11.48 0.05 16.53
C GLU A 71 -12.66 0.95 16.16
N GLN A 72 -12.60 2.23 16.52
CA GLN A 72 -13.61 3.21 16.15
C GLN A 72 -13.63 3.47 14.64
N ASN A 73 -12.47 3.58 14.00
CA ASN A 73 -12.34 3.74 12.56
C ASN A 73 -12.91 2.54 11.82
N PHE A 74 -12.64 1.33 12.30
CA PHE A 74 -13.22 0.11 11.75
C PHE A 74 -14.74 0.08 11.90
N ALA A 75 -15.27 0.43 13.07
CA ALA A 75 -16.71 0.53 13.29
C ALA A 75 -17.36 1.57 12.35
N THR A 76 -16.69 2.70 12.13
CA THR A 76 -17.13 3.74 11.19
C THR A 76 -17.19 3.21 9.76
N ILE A 77 -16.14 2.53 9.31
CA ILE A 77 -16.11 1.93 7.96
C ILE A 77 -17.24 0.90 7.79
N ASN A 78 -17.45 0.07 8.81
CA ASN A 78 -18.52 -0.93 8.79
C ASN A 78 -19.94 -0.34 8.75
N ALA A 79 -20.10 0.87 9.24
CA ALA A 79 -21.39 1.58 9.24
C ALA A 79 -21.64 2.36 7.95
N LEU A 80 -20.68 2.42 7.03
CA LEU A 80 -20.89 3.08 5.73
C LEU A 80 -21.88 2.28 4.89
N GLU A 81 -22.84 2.99 4.29
CA GLU A 81 -23.80 2.42 3.35
C GLU A 81 -23.35 2.54 1.88
N VAL A 82 -22.06 2.83 1.67
CA VAL A 82 -21.47 2.91 0.33
C VAL A 82 -20.81 1.59 -0.02
N PRO A 83 -20.81 1.17 -1.30
CA PRO A 83 -20.09 -0.01 -1.73
C PRO A 83 -18.59 0.17 -1.52
N ILE A 84 -17.94 -0.87 -1.03
CA ILE A 84 -16.49 -0.91 -0.81
C ILE A 84 -15.92 -2.02 -1.68
N HIS A 85 -14.94 -1.67 -2.51
CA HIS A 85 -14.28 -2.61 -3.42
C HIS A 85 -12.83 -2.79 -3.02
N PHE A 86 -12.47 -4.01 -2.64
CA PHE A 86 -11.09 -4.40 -2.39
C PHE A 86 -10.47 -4.92 -3.68
N MET A 87 -9.32 -4.37 -4.05
CA MET A 87 -8.49 -4.87 -5.13
C MET A 87 -7.12 -5.21 -4.56
N TRP A 88 -6.69 -6.46 -4.73
CA TRP A 88 -5.53 -6.96 -4.01
C TRP A 88 -4.57 -7.70 -4.91
N GLY A 89 -3.28 -7.34 -4.82
CA GLY A 89 -2.23 -8.04 -5.58
C GLY A 89 -1.99 -9.45 -5.05
N THR A 90 -2.00 -10.44 -5.94
CA THR A 90 -1.79 -11.84 -5.52
C THR A 90 -0.36 -12.15 -5.08
N GLU A 91 0.60 -11.29 -5.45
CA GLU A 91 2.02 -11.40 -5.11
C GLU A 91 2.49 -10.31 -4.13
N ASP A 92 1.54 -9.69 -3.38
CA ASP A 92 1.88 -8.70 -2.38
C ASP A 92 2.68 -9.34 -1.22
N PRO A 93 3.95 -8.98 -1.02
CA PRO A 93 4.78 -9.55 0.03
C PRO A 93 4.54 -8.89 1.40
N VAL A 94 3.82 -7.77 1.44
CA VAL A 94 3.58 -6.98 2.66
C VAL A 94 2.24 -7.38 3.26
N PHE A 95 1.20 -7.29 2.45
CA PHE A 95 -0.16 -7.65 2.82
C PHE A 95 -0.64 -8.81 1.96
N VAL A 96 -0.42 -10.02 2.44
CA VAL A 96 -0.81 -11.23 1.72
C VAL A 96 -2.31 -11.28 1.41
N THR A 97 -2.68 -11.91 0.31
CA THR A 97 -4.06 -11.95 -0.21
C THR A 97 -5.08 -12.43 0.82
N ASP A 98 -4.73 -13.42 1.64
CA ASP A 98 -5.63 -13.93 2.69
C ASP A 98 -5.98 -12.87 3.73
N TRP A 99 -5.09 -11.93 3.98
CA TRP A 99 -5.37 -10.82 4.87
C TRP A 99 -6.38 -9.85 4.26
N GLY A 100 -6.26 -9.55 2.97
CA GLY A 100 -7.23 -8.75 2.22
C GLY A 100 -8.61 -9.40 2.18
N ARG A 101 -8.68 -10.72 1.91
CA ARG A 101 -9.94 -11.48 1.95
C ARG A 101 -10.58 -11.44 3.33
N LYS A 102 -9.78 -11.54 4.39
CA LYS A 102 -10.28 -11.42 5.76
C LYS A 102 -10.89 -10.03 6.00
N TRP A 103 -10.23 -8.97 5.56
CA TRP A 103 -10.78 -7.62 5.67
C TRP A 103 -12.12 -7.48 4.95
N SER A 104 -12.21 -7.92 3.70
CA SER A 104 -13.45 -7.90 2.93
C SER A 104 -14.56 -8.68 3.64
N SER A 105 -14.25 -9.84 4.21
CA SER A 105 -15.25 -10.66 4.92
C SER A 105 -15.81 -9.99 6.19
N LEU A 106 -15.12 -9.02 6.75
CA LEU A 106 -15.53 -8.29 7.95
C LEU A 106 -16.35 -7.04 7.63
N ILE A 107 -16.38 -6.59 6.39
CA ILE A 107 -17.05 -5.36 5.97
C ILE A 107 -18.26 -5.73 5.11
N PRO A 108 -19.50 -5.50 5.62
CA PRO A 108 -20.71 -5.72 4.85
C PRO A 108 -20.70 -4.92 3.55
N HIS A 109 -21.30 -5.44 2.51
CA HIS A 109 -21.40 -4.79 1.19
C HIS A 109 -20.06 -4.53 0.49
N SER A 110 -19.01 -5.26 0.88
CA SER A 110 -17.74 -5.22 0.16
C SER A 110 -17.66 -6.32 -0.90
N THR A 111 -16.86 -6.05 -1.94
CA THR A 111 -16.42 -7.04 -2.92
C THR A 111 -14.90 -7.16 -2.90
N PHE A 112 -14.38 -8.27 -3.40
CA PHE A 112 -12.95 -8.55 -3.40
C PHE A 112 -12.51 -9.10 -4.76
N ASP A 113 -11.57 -8.39 -5.38
CA ASP A 113 -10.95 -8.79 -6.65
C ASP A 113 -9.45 -9.01 -6.46
N GLU A 114 -8.96 -10.07 -7.03
CA GLU A 114 -7.54 -10.39 -7.09
C GLU A 114 -6.94 -9.90 -8.39
N ILE A 115 -5.91 -9.08 -8.27
CA ILE A 115 -5.11 -8.63 -9.42
C ILE A 115 -3.92 -9.59 -9.54
N VAL A 116 -4.03 -10.50 -10.49
CA VAL A 116 -3.08 -11.60 -10.66
C VAL A 116 -1.70 -11.09 -11.05
N GLY A 117 -0.67 -11.51 -10.30
CA GLY A 117 0.71 -11.09 -10.53
C GLY A 117 1.05 -9.71 -9.99
N ALA A 118 0.07 -8.94 -9.53
CA ALA A 118 0.32 -7.65 -8.93
C ALA A 118 0.93 -7.78 -7.53
N ARG A 119 1.82 -6.84 -7.20
CA ARG A 119 2.48 -6.74 -5.91
C ARG A 119 1.89 -5.59 -5.09
N HIS A 120 2.61 -5.12 -4.07
CA HIS A 120 2.13 -4.12 -3.12
C HIS A 120 1.65 -2.81 -3.78
N PHE A 121 2.38 -2.32 -4.76
CA PHE A 121 2.00 -1.13 -5.54
C PHE A 121 1.34 -1.54 -6.86
N LEU A 122 0.18 -2.22 -6.75
CA LEU A 122 -0.53 -2.80 -7.89
C LEU A 122 -0.94 -1.75 -8.94
N GLN A 123 -1.18 -0.51 -8.54
CA GLN A 123 -1.54 0.58 -9.45
C GLN A 123 -0.42 0.93 -10.45
N ASP A 124 0.83 0.66 -10.12
CA ASP A 124 1.97 0.99 -11.00
C ASP A 124 2.03 0.10 -12.24
N THR A 125 1.64 -1.17 -12.07
CA THR A 125 1.77 -2.18 -13.12
C THR A 125 0.45 -2.64 -13.71
N HIS A 126 -0.63 -2.57 -12.93
CA HIS A 126 -1.96 -3.04 -13.31
C HIS A 126 -3.00 -1.90 -13.32
N GLY A 127 -2.53 -0.64 -13.45
CA GLY A 127 -3.40 0.54 -13.45
C GLY A 127 -4.56 0.47 -14.44
N PRO A 128 -4.36 0.08 -15.72
CA PRO A 128 -5.46 -0.06 -16.68
C PRO A 128 -6.51 -1.10 -16.28
N GLU A 129 -6.09 -2.24 -15.73
CA GLU A 129 -7.00 -3.29 -15.24
C GLU A 129 -7.83 -2.78 -14.05
N ILE A 130 -7.18 -2.15 -13.09
CA ILE A 130 -7.83 -1.55 -11.92
C ILE A 130 -8.84 -0.49 -12.34
N ALA A 131 -8.47 0.38 -13.28
CA ALA A 131 -9.35 1.41 -13.80
C ALA A 131 -10.59 0.80 -14.48
N GLN A 132 -10.42 -0.28 -15.24
CA GLN A 132 -11.54 -0.98 -15.88
C GLN A 132 -12.48 -1.62 -14.85
N LEU A 133 -11.95 -2.24 -13.81
CA LEU A 133 -12.75 -2.78 -12.69
C LEU A 133 -13.54 -1.67 -12.00
N LEU A 134 -12.91 -0.55 -11.66
CA LEU A 134 -13.58 0.59 -11.06
C LEU A 134 -14.71 1.12 -11.94
N LEU A 135 -14.49 1.26 -13.25
CA LEU A 135 -15.55 1.70 -14.18
C LEU A 135 -16.72 0.72 -14.24
N ASN A 136 -16.47 -0.58 -14.12
CA ASN A 136 -17.52 -1.59 -14.08
C ASN A 136 -18.37 -1.45 -12.81
N TYR A 137 -17.74 -1.28 -11.65
CA TYR A 137 -18.47 -1.04 -10.39
C TYR A 137 -19.29 0.25 -10.38
N MET A 138 -18.78 1.31 -10.98
CA MET A 138 -19.52 2.58 -11.06
C MET A 138 -20.77 2.54 -11.96
N ARG A 139 -20.88 1.51 -12.79
CA ARG A 139 -22.01 1.33 -13.74
C ARG A 139 -23.04 0.31 -13.25
N SER A 140 -22.70 -0.47 -12.23
CA SER A 140 -23.59 -1.45 -11.61
C SER A 140 -24.48 -0.81 -10.54
#